data_6a598b4cade731b3f73b6902619f9c61
#
_entry.id   6a598b4cade731b3f73b6902619f9c61
#
_cell.length_a   1.000
_cell.length_b   1.000
_cell.length_c   1.000
_cell.angle_alpha   90.00
_cell.angle_beta   90.00
_cell.angle_gamma   90.00
#
_symmetry.space_group_name_H-M   'P 1'
#
loop_
_entity.id
_entity.type
_entity.pdbx_description
1 polymer ?
#
loop_
_entity_poly.entity_id
_entity_poly.type
_entity_poly.pdbx_seq_one_letter_code
_entity_poly.pdbx_strand_id
1 'polypeptide(L)'
;MAKTVADVMKMVKENEVKFVDFRFTDTRGKEQHVTVPVSHFDEDKFSDGHAFDGSSIAGWKGIEASDMLLMPDPNTANIDPFFEEPTLFLTCDVLEPGDGKAYDRDPRSIARRAEAYLKASGVGDTAYFGPEPEFFVFDGVRWSTEPGHSFYQIEEYEAPWNTGAQLEGGNRGHRPTTKGGYFPVPPVDSTHDMRAQMSLILESLGVPVEVFHHEVAGAGQMELGTKFSTLVQRADWTQVLKYVVWNVADSYGKTATFMPKPYHGDNGSGMHVHQSIWKGGKNLFAGNGYAGLSDVALYYIGGIIKHARALNAITNPSTNSYKRLVPHFEAPVKLAYSSRNRSASIRIPHVMSEKARRIEARFPDPMANPYLCFSALLMAGLDGIENKIHPGEAATKDLYHLPPEEDKLVPTVCHSLDQALEELDKDRAFLTKGGVFSDAMLDAYIDLKMTEVNRLRVNVNPVEYDMYFSL
;
A
#
# COMPACT_ATOMS: atom_id res chain seq x y z
N MET A 1 21.30 -13.76 2.41
CA MET A 1 22.37 -13.25 1.53
C MET A 1 21.72 -12.84 0.22
N ALA A 2 22.24 -11.81 -0.45
CA ALA A 2 21.75 -11.43 -1.78
C ALA A 2 21.93 -12.60 -2.76
N LYS A 3 20.90 -12.91 -3.55
CA LYS A 3 20.99 -13.95 -4.59
C LYS A 3 21.73 -13.40 -5.81
N THR A 4 22.59 -14.22 -6.39
CA THR A 4 23.27 -13.93 -7.65
C THR A 4 22.51 -14.55 -8.81
N VAL A 5 22.86 -14.19 -10.06
CA VAL A 5 22.34 -14.84 -11.28
C VAL A 5 22.60 -16.35 -11.24
N ALA A 6 23.80 -16.76 -10.81
CA ALA A 6 24.16 -18.18 -10.66
C ALA A 6 23.25 -18.90 -9.65
N ASP A 7 22.88 -18.24 -8.55
CA ASP A 7 21.93 -18.80 -7.56
C ASP A 7 20.55 -19.02 -8.18
N VAL A 8 20.09 -18.10 -9.03
CA VAL A 8 18.80 -18.22 -9.74
C VAL A 8 18.84 -19.39 -10.73
N MET A 9 19.92 -19.50 -11.52
CA MET A 9 20.06 -20.62 -12.48
C MET A 9 20.15 -21.96 -11.77
N LYS A 10 20.76 -22.00 -10.58
CA LYS A 10 20.75 -23.18 -9.72
C LYS A 10 19.34 -23.51 -9.23
N MET A 11 18.57 -22.51 -8.77
CA MET A 11 17.15 -22.69 -8.37
C MET A 11 16.32 -23.26 -9.52
N VAL A 12 16.48 -22.75 -10.73
CA VAL A 12 15.80 -23.27 -11.93
C VAL A 12 16.03 -24.77 -12.11
N LYS A 13 17.29 -25.20 -11.98
CA LYS A 13 17.67 -26.60 -12.15
C LYS A 13 17.20 -27.49 -11.02
N GLU A 14 17.41 -27.08 -9.76
CA GLU A 14 17.08 -27.87 -8.56
C GLU A 14 15.57 -28.06 -8.36
N ASN A 15 14.74 -27.10 -8.81
CA ASN A 15 13.29 -27.17 -8.70
C ASN A 15 12.61 -27.64 -10.00
N GLU A 16 13.38 -28.10 -10.99
CA GLU A 16 12.86 -28.58 -12.28
C GLU A 16 11.88 -27.59 -12.93
N VAL A 17 12.19 -26.29 -12.83
CA VAL A 17 11.34 -25.18 -13.29
C VAL A 17 10.95 -25.37 -14.76
N LYS A 18 9.66 -25.20 -15.06
CA LYS A 18 9.09 -25.27 -16.41
C LYS A 18 8.85 -23.88 -17.02
N PHE A 19 8.50 -22.90 -16.16
CA PHE A 19 8.18 -21.54 -16.58
C PHE A 19 8.88 -20.51 -15.72
N VAL A 20 9.17 -19.35 -16.32
CA VAL A 20 9.69 -18.17 -15.61
C VAL A 20 8.75 -17.00 -15.81
N ASP A 21 8.34 -16.40 -14.72
CA ASP A 21 7.34 -15.36 -14.63
C ASP A 21 8.02 -14.04 -14.26
N PHE A 22 8.03 -13.08 -15.20
CA PHE A 22 8.55 -11.74 -14.99
C PHE A 22 7.43 -10.85 -14.48
N ARG A 23 7.56 -10.30 -13.27
CA ARG A 23 6.56 -9.45 -12.61
C ARG A 23 7.04 -8.02 -12.50
N PHE A 24 6.15 -7.09 -12.68
CA PHE A 24 6.39 -5.66 -12.49
C PHE A 24 5.12 -4.97 -12.04
N THR A 25 5.25 -3.77 -11.47
CA THR A 25 4.10 -3.02 -10.95
C THR A 25 3.83 -1.81 -11.84
N ASP A 26 2.57 -1.63 -12.26
CA ASP A 26 2.16 -0.45 -13.03
C ASP A 26 2.01 0.80 -12.15
N THR A 27 1.75 1.95 -12.75
CA THR A 27 1.60 3.23 -12.04
C THR A 27 0.48 3.20 -11.00
N ARG A 28 -0.59 2.44 -11.21
CA ARG A 28 -1.70 2.30 -10.27
C ARG A 28 -1.41 1.38 -9.09
N GLY A 29 -0.28 0.66 -9.12
CA GLY A 29 0.08 -0.32 -8.10
C GLY A 29 -0.40 -1.74 -8.41
N LYS A 30 -0.94 -1.99 -9.62
CA LYS A 30 -1.31 -3.33 -10.05
C LYS A 30 -0.05 -4.10 -10.46
N GLU A 31 0.14 -5.30 -9.92
CA GLU A 31 1.18 -6.21 -10.38
C GLU A 31 0.76 -6.82 -11.72
N GLN A 32 1.65 -6.74 -12.68
CA GLN A 32 1.54 -7.29 -14.03
C GLN A 32 2.58 -8.40 -14.20
N HIS A 33 2.33 -9.34 -15.11
CA HIS A 33 3.31 -10.38 -15.40
C HIS A 33 3.30 -10.83 -16.85
N VAL A 34 4.41 -11.42 -17.26
CA VAL A 34 4.55 -12.18 -18.49
C VAL A 34 5.38 -13.43 -18.22
N THR A 35 4.93 -14.57 -18.72
CA THR A 35 5.54 -15.87 -18.47
C THR A 35 6.20 -16.42 -19.74
N VAL A 36 7.40 -16.97 -19.60
CA VAL A 36 8.12 -17.65 -20.68
C VAL A 36 8.40 -19.11 -20.30
N PRO A 37 8.40 -20.05 -21.25
CA PRO A 37 8.94 -21.38 -21.02
C PRO A 37 10.43 -21.31 -20.64
N VAL A 38 10.88 -22.21 -19.76
CA VAL A 38 12.27 -22.21 -19.28
C VAL A 38 13.30 -22.33 -20.40
N SER A 39 12.93 -22.92 -21.54
CA SER A 39 13.77 -22.98 -22.75
C SER A 39 14.12 -21.62 -23.36
N HIS A 40 13.40 -20.56 -22.96
CA HIS A 40 13.62 -19.17 -23.36
C HIS A 40 14.19 -18.30 -22.22
N PHE A 41 14.69 -18.93 -21.16
CA PHE A 41 15.29 -18.26 -20.02
C PHE A 41 16.72 -18.73 -19.79
N ASP A 42 17.65 -17.80 -19.82
CA ASP A 42 19.08 -17.99 -19.59
C ASP A 42 19.69 -16.81 -18.82
N GLU A 43 20.99 -16.83 -18.58
CA GLU A 43 21.70 -15.78 -17.86
C GLU A 43 21.65 -14.43 -18.58
N ASP A 44 21.50 -14.41 -19.91
CA ASP A 44 21.47 -13.19 -20.70
C ASP A 44 20.22 -12.35 -20.43
N LYS A 45 19.14 -12.97 -19.87
CA LYS A 45 17.96 -12.23 -19.40
C LYS A 45 18.26 -11.20 -18.32
N PHE A 46 19.32 -11.38 -17.55
CA PHE A 46 19.74 -10.44 -16.52
C PHE A 46 20.62 -9.30 -17.03
N SER A 47 21.10 -9.37 -18.26
CA SER A 47 21.83 -8.29 -18.95
C SER A 47 21.00 -7.62 -20.04
N ASP A 48 20.26 -8.39 -20.81
CA ASP A 48 19.54 -7.93 -22.00
C ASP A 48 18.07 -7.63 -21.72
N GLY A 49 17.53 -8.19 -20.62
CA GLY A 49 16.13 -8.05 -20.24
C GLY A 49 15.18 -8.91 -21.10
N HIS A 50 13.89 -8.69 -20.88
CA HIS A 50 12.81 -9.28 -21.66
C HIS A 50 11.96 -8.17 -22.30
N ALA A 51 11.86 -8.16 -23.62
CA ALA A 51 11.08 -7.14 -24.35
C ALA A 51 9.58 -7.34 -24.19
N PHE A 52 8.84 -6.25 -24.02
CA PHE A 52 7.39 -6.26 -23.97
C PHE A 52 6.78 -4.94 -24.48
N ASP A 53 5.47 -4.96 -24.75
CA ASP A 53 4.71 -3.81 -25.22
C ASP A 53 4.22 -2.95 -24.05
N GLY A 54 4.91 -1.83 -23.78
CA GLY A 54 4.55 -0.86 -22.75
C GLY A 54 3.32 -0.01 -23.08
N SER A 55 2.86 0.03 -24.34
CA SER A 55 1.67 0.79 -24.71
C SER A 55 0.37 0.16 -24.19
N SER A 56 0.42 -1.12 -23.85
CA SER A 56 -0.68 -1.84 -23.21
C SER A 56 -0.82 -1.55 -21.71
N ILE A 57 0.14 -0.81 -21.12
CA ILE A 57 0.12 -0.41 -19.73
C ILE A 57 -0.46 0.99 -19.58
N ALA A 58 -1.57 1.12 -18.86
CA ALA A 58 -2.25 2.39 -18.70
C ALA A 58 -1.36 3.49 -18.07
N GLY A 59 -1.29 4.64 -18.73
CA GLY A 59 -0.50 5.80 -18.28
C GLY A 59 0.98 5.74 -18.63
N TRP A 60 1.43 4.72 -19.41
CA TRP A 60 2.82 4.58 -19.84
C TRP A 60 3.06 5.15 -21.23
N LYS A 61 3.50 4.32 -22.17
CA LYS A 61 3.88 4.74 -23.52
C LYS A 61 2.70 4.83 -24.48
N GLY A 62 2.85 5.63 -25.53
CA GLY A 62 1.98 5.55 -26.69
C GLY A 62 2.44 4.43 -27.65
N ILE A 63 1.56 4.08 -28.58
CA ILE A 63 1.80 3.00 -29.54
C ILE A 63 3.02 3.27 -30.44
N GLU A 64 3.39 4.53 -30.62
CA GLU A 64 4.53 4.98 -31.40
C GLU A 64 5.91 4.72 -30.75
N ALA A 65 5.90 4.36 -29.45
CA ALA A 65 7.12 4.12 -28.66
C ALA A 65 6.91 2.95 -27.68
N SER A 66 6.26 1.89 -28.12
CA SER A 66 5.73 0.82 -27.26
C SER A 66 6.77 -0.11 -26.64
N ASP A 67 7.92 -0.29 -27.31
CA ASP A 67 8.91 -1.27 -26.88
C ASP A 67 9.57 -0.86 -25.56
N MET A 68 9.61 -1.80 -24.60
CA MET A 68 10.21 -1.64 -23.29
C MET A 68 10.89 -2.95 -22.86
N LEU A 69 11.73 -2.89 -21.82
CA LEU A 69 12.46 -4.05 -21.30
C LEU A 69 12.11 -4.28 -19.83
N LEU A 70 11.84 -5.53 -19.49
CA LEU A 70 11.78 -6.01 -18.10
C LEU A 70 13.17 -6.53 -17.73
N MET A 71 13.78 -5.89 -16.71
CA MET A 71 15.08 -6.29 -16.20
C MET A 71 14.90 -7.00 -14.86
N PRO A 72 15.03 -8.35 -14.80
CA PRO A 72 14.76 -9.10 -13.60
C PRO A 72 15.82 -8.85 -12.51
N ASP A 73 15.37 -8.72 -11.27
CA ASP A 73 16.24 -8.62 -10.10
C ASP A 73 16.44 -10.01 -9.48
N PRO A 74 17.67 -10.57 -9.54
CA PRO A 74 17.92 -11.92 -9.00
C PRO A 74 17.61 -12.07 -7.51
N ASN A 75 17.67 -10.98 -6.73
CA ASN A 75 17.36 -11.02 -5.30
C ASN A 75 15.89 -11.38 -5.02
N THR A 76 14.99 -11.14 -5.97
CA THR A 76 13.55 -11.36 -5.82
C THR A 76 13.10 -12.76 -6.25
N ALA A 77 14.01 -13.58 -6.81
CA ALA A 77 13.68 -14.90 -7.33
C ALA A 77 13.08 -15.82 -6.26
N ASN A 78 11.92 -16.37 -6.56
CA ASN A 78 11.24 -17.38 -5.72
C ASN A 78 10.49 -18.39 -6.61
N ILE A 79 10.22 -19.57 -6.05
CA ILE A 79 9.33 -20.55 -6.70
C ILE A 79 7.89 -20.18 -6.29
N ASP A 80 7.00 -20.08 -7.29
CA ASP A 80 5.60 -19.77 -7.05
C ASP A 80 4.88 -20.93 -6.36
N PRO A 81 4.21 -20.69 -5.23
CA PRO A 81 3.57 -21.77 -4.46
C PRO A 81 2.15 -22.12 -4.97
N PHE A 82 1.60 -21.39 -5.94
CA PHE A 82 0.22 -21.53 -6.36
C PHE A 82 0.04 -22.14 -7.75
N PHE A 83 1.07 -22.09 -8.61
CA PHE A 83 0.99 -22.68 -9.93
C PHE A 83 1.14 -24.19 -9.89
N GLU A 84 0.41 -24.90 -10.74
CA GLU A 84 0.47 -26.37 -10.85
C GLU A 84 1.86 -26.83 -11.31
N GLU A 85 2.40 -26.18 -12.34
CA GLU A 85 3.73 -26.47 -12.85
C GLU A 85 4.80 -25.60 -12.15
N PRO A 86 5.98 -26.16 -11.82
CA PRO A 86 7.04 -25.41 -11.17
C PRO A 86 7.42 -24.15 -11.94
N THR A 87 7.13 -23.00 -11.38
CA THR A 87 7.34 -21.69 -11.97
C THR A 87 8.21 -20.83 -11.07
N LEU A 88 9.28 -20.28 -11.62
CA LEU A 88 10.11 -19.27 -10.96
C LEU A 88 9.52 -17.89 -11.25
N PHE A 89 9.32 -17.04 -10.26
CA PHE A 89 9.00 -15.65 -10.50
C PHE A 89 10.12 -14.70 -10.06
N LEU A 90 10.23 -13.57 -10.76
CA LEU A 90 11.20 -12.50 -10.53
C LEU A 90 10.50 -11.15 -10.65
N THR A 91 10.78 -10.23 -9.71
CA THR A 91 10.35 -8.83 -9.84
C THR A 91 11.35 -8.09 -10.73
N CYS A 92 10.83 -7.31 -11.66
CA CYS A 92 11.61 -6.59 -12.65
C CYS A 92 11.57 -5.09 -12.45
N ASP A 93 12.68 -4.41 -12.74
CA ASP A 93 12.70 -3.01 -13.10
C ASP A 93 12.31 -2.85 -14.57
N VAL A 94 11.78 -1.70 -14.96
CA VAL A 94 11.43 -1.40 -16.35
C VAL A 94 12.45 -0.43 -16.95
N LEU A 95 13.00 -0.77 -18.11
CA LEU A 95 14.03 0.01 -18.78
C LEU A 95 13.57 0.49 -20.15
N GLU A 96 14.12 1.63 -20.59
CA GLU A 96 14.04 2.09 -21.97
C GLU A 96 14.91 1.22 -22.88
N PRO A 97 14.41 0.81 -24.06
CA PRO A 97 15.25 0.16 -25.05
C PRO A 97 16.29 1.13 -25.61
N GLY A 98 17.45 0.61 -25.95
CA GLY A 98 18.51 1.37 -26.60
C GLY A 98 19.57 1.94 -25.67
N ASP A 99 19.21 2.73 -24.66
CA ASP A 99 20.20 3.27 -23.71
C ASP A 99 20.22 2.54 -22.36
N GLY A 100 19.28 1.63 -22.12
CA GLY A 100 19.19 0.83 -20.91
C GLY A 100 18.88 1.61 -19.64
N LYS A 101 18.45 2.87 -19.78
CA LYS A 101 18.06 3.68 -18.63
C LYS A 101 16.75 3.22 -18.03
N ALA A 102 16.63 3.40 -16.72
CA ALA A 102 15.38 3.16 -16.02
C ALA A 102 14.24 4.00 -16.62
N TYR A 103 13.10 3.34 -16.89
CA TYR A 103 11.90 4.04 -17.34
C TYR A 103 11.42 5.01 -16.27
N ASP A 104 11.17 6.23 -16.68
CA ASP A 104 10.86 7.32 -15.75
C ASP A 104 9.60 7.08 -14.90
N ARG A 105 8.61 6.40 -15.48
CA ARG A 105 7.33 6.09 -14.82
C ARG A 105 7.28 4.71 -14.16
N ASP A 106 8.41 3.97 -14.13
CA ASP A 106 8.48 2.71 -13.40
C ASP A 106 8.50 2.96 -11.89
N PRO A 107 7.46 2.51 -11.13
CA PRO A 107 7.39 2.76 -9.70
C PRO A 107 8.58 2.19 -8.91
N ARG A 108 9.08 1.02 -9.28
CA ARG A 108 10.22 0.39 -8.60
C ARG A 108 11.51 1.18 -8.83
N SER A 109 11.71 1.71 -10.02
CA SER A 109 12.83 2.60 -10.33
C SER A 109 12.74 3.93 -9.57
N ILE A 110 11.54 4.48 -9.38
CA ILE A 110 11.32 5.65 -8.52
C ILE A 110 11.76 5.35 -7.09
N ALA A 111 11.39 4.20 -6.55
CA ALA A 111 11.79 3.78 -5.20
C ALA A 111 13.32 3.63 -5.07
N ARG A 112 14.00 3.09 -6.08
CA ARG A 112 15.47 3.04 -6.14
C ARG A 112 16.09 4.44 -6.15
N ARG A 113 15.51 5.38 -6.93
CA ARG A 113 15.97 6.78 -6.93
C ARG A 113 15.76 7.45 -5.58
N ALA A 114 14.68 7.17 -4.87
CA ALA A 114 14.43 7.69 -3.53
C ALA A 114 15.47 7.20 -2.50
N GLU A 115 15.83 5.91 -2.52
CA GLU A 115 16.91 5.37 -1.69
C GLU A 115 18.28 6.01 -2.03
N ALA A 116 18.55 6.20 -3.31
CA ALA A 116 19.78 6.85 -3.78
C ALA A 116 19.83 8.33 -3.35
N TYR A 117 18.70 9.03 -3.43
CA TYR A 117 18.59 10.42 -2.99
C TYR A 117 18.82 10.58 -1.49
N LEU A 118 18.27 9.69 -0.66
CA LEU A 118 18.55 9.70 0.79
C LEU A 118 20.06 9.65 1.06
N LYS A 119 20.77 8.74 0.40
CA LYS A 119 22.24 8.64 0.55
C LYS A 119 22.96 9.90 0.06
N ALA A 120 22.58 10.41 -1.10
CA ALA A 120 23.17 11.59 -1.73
C ALA A 120 22.92 12.87 -0.90
N SER A 121 21.77 12.99 -0.24
CA SER A 121 21.46 14.12 0.65
C SER A 121 22.37 14.21 1.89
N GLY A 122 23.04 13.11 2.24
CA GLY A 122 23.88 13.02 3.43
C GLY A 122 23.11 12.94 4.75
N VAL A 123 21.76 12.98 4.72
CA VAL A 123 20.93 12.85 5.93
C VAL A 123 21.06 11.46 6.52
N GLY A 124 20.91 10.42 5.70
CA GLY A 124 21.00 9.03 6.13
C GLY A 124 21.51 8.13 5.02
N ASP A 125 21.70 6.86 5.32
CA ASP A 125 22.09 5.83 4.35
C ASP A 125 21.00 4.76 4.14
N THR A 126 20.08 4.65 5.09
CA THR A 126 19.03 3.63 5.08
C THR A 126 17.73 4.21 5.62
N ALA A 127 16.63 4.00 4.90
CA ALA A 127 15.28 4.24 5.38
C ALA A 127 14.56 2.89 5.53
N TYR A 128 13.98 2.66 6.71
CA TYR A 128 13.17 1.48 6.97
C TYR A 128 11.69 1.83 6.92
N PHE A 129 10.93 0.92 6.31
CA PHE A 129 9.47 0.99 6.18
C PHE A 129 8.83 -0.28 6.73
N GLY A 130 7.74 -0.13 7.47
CA GLY A 130 6.90 -1.21 7.98
C GLY A 130 5.44 -0.88 7.75
N PRO A 131 4.89 -1.17 6.57
CA PRO A 131 3.46 -1.01 6.32
C PRO A 131 2.66 -2.12 6.96
N GLU A 132 1.43 -1.78 7.37
CA GLU A 132 0.42 -2.67 7.96
C GLU A 132 -0.82 -2.66 7.04
N PRO A 133 -0.79 -3.35 5.87
CA PRO A 133 -1.92 -3.36 4.95
C PRO A 133 -3.04 -4.26 5.48
N GLU A 134 -4.16 -3.64 5.84
CA GLU A 134 -5.41 -4.33 6.15
C GLU A 134 -6.15 -4.71 4.86
N PHE A 135 -6.99 -5.75 4.93
CA PHE A 135 -7.76 -6.23 3.80
C PHE A 135 -9.06 -6.90 4.26
N PHE A 136 -9.99 -7.08 3.31
CA PHE A 136 -11.21 -7.84 3.54
C PHE A 136 -11.20 -9.13 2.74
N VAL A 137 -11.80 -10.19 3.31
CA VAL A 137 -12.08 -11.45 2.62
C VAL A 137 -13.58 -11.72 2.69
N PHE A 138 -14.16 -12.05 1.55
CA PHE A 138 -15.61 -12.30 1.39
C PHE A 138 -15.86 -13.68 0.78
N ASP A 139 -17.04 -14.25 1.04
CA ASP A 139 -17.49 -15.49 0.39
C ASP A 139 -17.88 -15.25 -1.07
N GLY A 140 -18.40 -14.06 -1.39
CA GLY A 140 -18.71 -13.68 -2.75
C GLY A 140 -19.02 -12.20 -2.88
N VAL A 141 -18.75 -11.66 -4.07
CA VAL A 141 -19.04 -10.26 -4.42
C VAL A 141 -19.67 -10.18 -5.79
N ARG A 142 -20.78 -9.48 -5.90
CA ARG A 142 -21.47 -9.19 -7.16
C ARG A 142 -21.72 -7.69 -7.29
N TRP A 143 -21.62 -7.16 -8.48
CA TRP A 143 -21.97 -5.77 -8.76
C TRP A 143 -22.45 -5.58 -10.20
N SER A 144 -23.17 -4.48 -10.42
CA SER A 144 -23.52 -3.98 -11.74
C SER A 144 -23.38 -2.47 -11.77
N THR A 145 -22.97 -1.94 -12.91
CA THR A 145 -22.88 -0.50 -13.20
C THR A 145 -23.60 -0.15 -14.51
N GLU A 146 -24.58 -0.98 -14.90
CA GLU A 146 -25.36 -0.77 -16.11
C GLU A 146 -26.35 0.40 -15.95
N PRO A 147 -26.64 1.15 -17.01
CA PRO A 147 -27.68 2.18 -16.98
C PRO A 147 -29.02 1.62 -16.49
N GLY A 148 -29.57 2.22 -15.43
CA GLY A 148 -30.84 1.78 -14.83
C GLY A 148 -30.75 0.54 -13.92
N HIS A 149 -29.58 -0.05 -13.76
CA HIS A 149 -29.37 -1.18 -12.85
C HIS A 149 -27.97 -1.11 -12.22
N SER A 150 -27.85 -0.48 -11.05
CA SER A 150 -26.61 -0.33 -10.33
C SER A 150 -26.73 -0.87 -8.90
N PHE A 151 -25.83 -1.77 -8.53
CA PHE A 151 -25.76 -2.34 -7.18
C PHE A 151 -24.37 -2.91 -6.91
N TYR A 152 -24.08 -3.15 -5.64
CA TYR A 152 -23.09 -4.14 -5.19
C TYR A 152 -23.72 -5.02 -4.12
N GLN A 153 -23.30 -6.28 -4.05
CA GLN A 153 -23.75 -7.24 -3.06
C GLN A 153 -22.56 -8.06 -2.57
N ILE A 154 -22.39 -8.10 -1.26
CA ILE A 154 -21.32 -8.85 -0.59
C ILE A 154 -21.94 -9.96 0.25
N GLU A 155 -21.47 -11.17 0.03
CA GLU A 155 -21.74 -12.34 0.85
C GLU A 155 -20.51 -12.62 1.72
N GLU A 156 -20.71 -12.70 3.04
CA GLU A 156 -19.66 -13.00 3.99
C GLU A 156 -20.26 -13.63 5.25
N TYR A 157 -19.69 -14.77 5.69
CA TYR A 157 -20.23 -15.55 6.82
C TYR A 157 -20.33 -14.72 8.11
N GLU A 158 -19.33 -13.91 8.42
CA GLU A 158 -19.27 -13.11 9.66
C GLU A 158 -20.12 -11.82 9.57
N ALA A 159 -20.67 -11.50 8.39
CA ALA A 159 -21.38 -10.25 8.17
C ALA A 159 -22.68 -10.16 8.98
N PRO A 160 -22.99 -8.99 9.59
CA PRO A 160 -24.21 -8.80 10.36
C PRO A 160 -25.48 -8.92 9.52
N TRP A 161 -25.43 -8.67 8.20
CA TRP A 161 -26.56 -8.85 7.30
C TRP A 161 -26.86 -10.32 6.95
N ASN A 162 -25.96 -11.25 7.32
CA ASN A 162 -26.11 -12.69 7.09
C ASN A 162 -26.55 -13.46 8.34
N THR A 163 -26.93 -12.79 9.43
CA THR A 163 -27.39 -13.46 10.67
C THR A 163 -28.63 -14.33 10.48
N GLY A 164 -29.50 -14.00 9.55
CA GLY A 164 -30.69 -14.77 9.18
C GLY A 164 -30.51 -15.68 7.97
N ALA A 165 -29.32 -15.77 7.36
CA ALA A 165 -29.08 -16.53 6.16
C ALA A 165 -29.12 -18.05 6.44
N GLN A 166 -29.65 -18.81 5.47
CA GLN A 166 -29.52 -20.25 5.42
C GLN A 166 -28.23 -20.59 4.66
N LEU A 167 -27.27 -21.18 5.37
CA LEU A 167 -25.95 -21.51 4.83
C LEU A 167 -25.79 -23.03 4.74
N GLU A 168 -25.05 -23.48 3.74
CA GLU A 168 -24.64 -24.90 3.66
C GLU A 168 -23.83 -25.26 4.91
N GLY A 169 -24.16 -26.36 5.56
CA GLY A 169 -23.58 -26.75 6.85
C GLY A 169 -24.18 -26.06 8.08
N GLY A 170 -25.20 -25.19 7.87
CA GLY A 170 -25.93 -24.48 8.92
C GLY A 170 -25.30 -23.14 9.31
N ASN A 171 -26.14 -22.23 9.80
CA ASN A 171 -25.73 -20.96 10.37
C ASN A 171 -25.43 -21.15 11.85
N ARG A 172 -24.16 -21.17 12.26
CA ARG A 172 -23.70 -21.48 13.62
C ARG A 172 -23.85 -20.32 14.60
N GLY A 173 -24.20 -19.11 14.12
CA GLY A 173 -24.47 -17.92 14.94
C GLY A 173 -23.24 -17.19 15.51
N HIS A 174 -22.08 -17.83 15.57
CA HIS A 174 -20.85 -17.17 16.04
C HIS A 174 -20.31 -16.22 14.99
N ARG A 175 -20.30 -14.92 15.29
CA ARG A 175 -19.71 -13.88 14.43
C ARG A 175 -19.45 -12.59 15.23
N PRO A 176 -18.54 -11.73 14.77
CA PRO A 176 -18.34 -10.41 15.34
C PRO A 176 -19.58 -9.53 15.17
N THR A 177 -19.73 -8.54 16.04
CA THR A 177 -20.64 -7.42 15.82
C THR A 177 -19.98 -6.35 14.95
N THR A 178 -20.75 -5.42 14.42
CA THR A 178 -20.21 -4.21 13.77
C THR A 178 -19.21 -3.51 14.71
N LYS A 179 -18.00 -3.21 14.22
CA LYS A 179 -16.86 -2.69 15.00
C LYS A 179 -16.39 -3.59 16.15
N GLY A 180 -16.80 -4.85 16.18
CA GLY A 180 -16.49 -5.80 17.22
C GLY A 180 -15.53 -6.92 16.81
N GLY A 181 -14.86 -6.78 15.66
CA GLY A 181 -14.00 -7.82 15.07
C GLY A 181 -12.57 -7.86 15.60
N TYR A 182 -12.16 -6.95 16.50
CA TYR A 182 -10.77 -6.91 16.96
C TYR A 182 -10.47 -8.01 17.96
N PHE A 183 -9.63 -8.97 17.57
CA PHE A 183 -9.09 -10.06 18.40
C PHE A 183 -10.09 -11.07 18.99
N PRO A 184 -11.24 -11.41 18.37
CA PRO A 184 -12.04 -12.48 18.92
C PRO A 184 -11.32 -13.83 18.77
N VAL A 185 -11.55 -14.74 19.71
CA VAL A 185 -11.08 -16.11 19.55
C VAL A 185 -12.03 -16.91 18.64
N PRO A 186 -11.55 -17.97 17.95
CA PRO A 186 -12.45 -18.92 17.30
C PRO A 186 -13.50 -19.50 18.28
N PRO A 187 -14.74 -19.78 17.85
CA PRO A 187 -15.21 -19.78 16.48
C PRO A 187 -15.78 -18.44 15.97
N VAL A 188 -15.74 -17.36 16.77
CA VAL A 188 -16.17 -16.02 16.34
C VAL A 188 -15.28 -15.53 15.21
N ASP A 189 -13.95 -15.66 15.35
CA ASP A 189 -12.99 -15.56 14.25
C ASP A 189 -13.03 -16.85 13.43
N SER A 190 -13.71 -16.87 12.31
CA SER A 190 -13.87 -18.04 11.46
C SER A 190 -12.72 -18.26 10.47
N THR A 191 -11.75 -17.34 10.39
CA THR A 191 -10.75 -17.26 9.32
C THR A 191 -9.31 -17.41 9.81
N HIS A 192 -9.11 -17.85 11.06
CA HIS A 192 -7.79 -18.04 11.66
C HIS A 192 -6.85 -18.93 10.81
N ASP A 193 -7.33 -20.10 10.38
CA ASP A 193 -6.50 -21.07 9.65
C ASP A 193 -6.10 -20.54 8.26
N MET A 194 -6.96 -19.76 7.61
CA MET A 194 -6.63 -19.11 6.34
C MET A 194 -5.48 -18.11 6.51
N ARG A 195 -5.52 -17.25 7.56
CA ARG A 195 -4.39 -16.34 7.86
C ARG A 195 -3.12 -17.10 8.25
N ALA A 196 -3.25 -18.20 8.97
CA ALA A 196 -2.11 -19.06 9.30
C ALA A 196 -1.45 -19.60 8.03
N GLN A 197 -2.22 -20.06 7.05
CA GLN A 197 -1.69 -20.50 5.76
C GLN A 197 -1.04 -19.34 4.99
N MET A 198 -1.66 -18.14 4.94
CA MET A 198 -1.04 -16.95 4.37
C MET A 198 0.33 -16.66 5.00
N SER A 199 0.42 -16.74 6.33
CA SER A 199 1.65 -16.52 7.07
C SER A 199 2.74 -17.52 6.69
N LEU A 200 2.43 -18.83 6.67
CA LEU A 200 3.40 -19.88 6.32
C LEU A 200 3.92 -19.73 4.88
N ILE A 201 3.06 -19.34 3.94
CA ILE A 201 3.45 -19.12 2.55
C ILE A 201 4.34 -17.88 2.46
N LEU A 202 3.98 -16.76 3.10
CA LEU A 202 4.82 -15.56 3.15
C LEU A 202 6.21 -15.85 3.71
N GLU A 203 6.29 -16.57 4.82
CA GLU A 203 7.57 -17.02 5.40
C GLU A 203 8.40 -17.85 4.41
N SER A 204 7.77 -18.76 3.66
CA SER A 204 8.45 -19.59 2.65
C SER A 204 8.99 -18.75 1.48
N LEU A 205 8.36 -17.62 1.18
CA LEU A 205 8.79 -16.65 0.16
C LEU A 205 9.79 -15.60 0.70
N GLY A 206 10.23 -15.74 1.94
CA GLY A 206 11.20 -14.86 2.58
C GLY A 206 10.62 -13.54 3.09
N VAL A 207 9.30 -13.45 3.27
CA VAL A 207 8.61 -12.32 3.90
C VAL A 207 8.28 -12.68 5.36
N PRO A 208 9.06 -12.23 6.35
CA PRO A 208 8.83 -12.60 7.74
C PRO A 208 7.53 -12.02 8.28
N VAL A 209 6.67 -12.84 8.86
CA VAL A 209 5.42 -12.46 9.50
C VAL A 209 5.61 -12.37 11.01
N GLU A 210 5.20 -11.27 11.62
CA GLU A 210 5.34 -11.03 13.06
C GLU A 210 4.04 -11.30 13.82
N VAL A 211 2.88 -11.04 13.18
CA VAL A 211 1.56 -11.19 13.78
C VAL A 211 0.49 -11.30 12.69
N PHE A 212 -0.61 -11.96 13.00
CA PHE A 212 -1.83 -11.89 12.21
C PHE A 212 -3.06 -11.95 13.11
N HIS A 213 -4.12 -11.28 12.72
CA HIS A 213 -5.35 -11.22 13.51
C HIS A 213 -6.56 -10.80 12.67
N HIS A 214 -7.76 -10.98 13.23
CA HIS A 214 -8.97 -10.35 12.74
C HIS A 214 -8.96 -8.87 13.14
N GLU A 215 -9.40 -8.00 12.22
CA GLU A 215 -9.47 -6.56 12.42
C GLU A 215 -10.83 -6.07 12.91
N VAL A 216 -10.96 -4.75 13.15
CA VAL A 216 -12.10 -4.13 13.83
C VAL A 216 -13.42 -4.30 13.08
N ALA A 217 -13.42 -4.23 11.75
CA ALA A 217 -14.65 -4.42 10.99
C ALA A 217 -15.15 -5.88 11.11
N GLY A 218 -16.43 -6.03 11.41
CA GLY A 218 -17.01 -7.32 11.76
C GLY A 218 -17.17 -8.30 10.61
N ALA A 219 -17.10 -7.85 9.36
CA ALA A 219 -17.31 -8.69 8.19
C ALA A 219 -15.99 -8.96 7.44
N GLY A 220 -15.21 -9.92 7.92
CA GLY A 220 -14.05 -10.47 7.22
C GLY A 220 -12.82 -9.56 7.10
N GLN A 221 -12.64 -8.57 7.95
CA GLN A 221 -11.45 -7.73 7.93
C GLN A 221 -10.28 -8.37 8.66
N MET A 222 -9.09 -8.27 8.08
CA MET A 222 -7.89 -8.95 8.54
C MET A 222 -6.64 -8.10 8.36
N GLU A 223 -5.60 -8.46 9.15
CA GLU A 223 -4.25 -7.91 9.01
C GLU A 223 -3.21 -9.00 9.18
N LEU A 224 -2.12 -8.89 8.40
CA LEU A 224 -0.88 -9.62 8.61
C LEU A 224 0.25 -8.59 8.79
N GLY A 225 0.72 -8.45 10.02
CA GLY A 225 1.88 -7.63 10.35
C GLY A 225 3.16 -8.36 9.96
N THR A 226 3.95 -7.72 9.10
CA THR A 226 5.20 -8.26 8.59
C THR A 226 6.38 -7.37 8.98
N LYS A 227 7.57 -7.96 9.07
CA LYS A 227 8.77 -7.27 9.47
C LYS A 227 9.09 -6.08 8.55
N PHE A 228 9.58 -4.99 9.14
CA PHE A 228 10.09 -3.84 8.40
C PHE A 228 11.32 -4.21 7.54
N SER A 229 11.53 -3.46 6.45
CA SER A 229 12.72 -3.58 5.60
C SER A 229 13.05 -2.23 4.93
N THR A 230 14.08 -2.21 4.08
CA THR A 230 14.41 -1.04 3.27
C THR A 230 13.29 -0.75 2.25
N LEU A 231 13.24 0.46 1.74
CA LEU A 231 12.13 0.97 0.94
C LEU A 231 11.77 0.04 -0.24
N VAL A 232 12.72 -0.27 -1.11
CA VAL A 232 12.48 -1.11 -2.30
C VAL A 232 12.07 -2.52 -1.89
N GLN A 233 12.84 -3.16 -1.00
CA GLN A 233 12.53 -4.51 -0.55
C GLN A 233 11.17 -4.60 0.14
N ARG A 234 10.82 -3.59 0.93
CA ARG A 234 9.52 -3.60 1.62
C ARG A 234 8.35 -3.39 0.67
N ALA A 235 8.54 -2.60 -0.38
CA ALA A 235 7.54 -2.45 -1.44
C ALA A 235 7.37 -3.76 -2.24
N ASP A 236 8.47 -4.44 -2.61
CA ASP A 236 8.44 -5.77 -3.21
C ASP A 236 7.65 -6.76 -2.33
N TRP A 237 7.95 -6.82 -1.03
CA TRP A 237 7.25 -7.67 -0.08
C TRP A 237 5.77 -7.33 0.09
N THR A 238 5.39 -6.06 -0.08
CA THR A 238 3.98 -5.65 -0.03
C THR A 238 3.21 -6.20 -1.23
N GLN A 239 3.81 -6.23 -2.42
CA GLN A 239 3.21 -6.87 -3.59
C GLN A 239 3.10 -8.38 -3.41
N VAL A 240 4.14 -9.04 -2.91
CA VAL A 240 4.11 -10.48 -2.57
C VAL A 240 3.01 -10.78 -1.54
N LEU A 241 2.85 -9.93 -0.51
CA LEU A 241 1.78 -10.10 0.49
C LEU A 241 0.40 -10.04 -0.19
N LYS A 242 0.16 -9.04 -1.04
CA LYS A 242 -1.12 -8.94 -1.77
C LYS A 242 -1.39 -10.16 -2.64
N TYR A 243 -0.38 -10.62 -3.36
CA TYR A 243 -0.44 -11.82 -4.19
C TYR A 243 -0.81 -13.07 -3.38
N VAL A 244 -0.15 -13.28 -2.25
CA VAL A 244 -0.42 -14.42 -1.35
C VAL A 244 -1.84 -14.33 -0.77
N VAL A 245 -2.26 -13.16 -0.32
CA VAL A 245 -3.61 -12.96 0.23
C VAL A 245 -4.69 -13.32 -0.79
N TRP A 246 -4.58 -12.85 -2.04
CA TRP A 246 -5.56 -13.17 -3.08
C TRP A 246 -5.61 -14.67 -3.39
N ASN A 247 -4.45 -15.30 -3.58
CA ASN A 247 -4.40 -16.71 -3.97
C ASN A 247 -4.79 -17.67 -2.84
N VAL A 248 -4.42 -17.37 -1.60
CA VAL A 248 -4.88 -18.18 -0.46
C VAL A 248 -6.39 -18.02 -0.25
N ALA A 249 -6.94 -16.80 -0.33
CA ALA A 249 -8.38 -16.62 -0.25
C ALA A 249 -9.11 -17.44 -1.33
N ASP A 250 -8.62 -17.40 -2.58
CA ASP A 250 -9.17 -18.19 -3.70
C ASP A 250 -9.12 -19.69 -3.41
N SER A 251 -8.03 -20.20 -2.85
CA SER A 251 -7.90 -21.62 -2.47
C SER A 251 -8.89 -22.08 -1.39
N TYR A 252 -9.44 -21.13 -0.61
CA TYR A 252 -10.54 -21.38 0.35
C TYR A 252 -11.93 -21.15 -0.25
N GLY A 253 -12.04 -20.91 -1.57
CA GLY A 253 -13.31 -20.57 -2.23
C GLY A 253 -13.84 -19.18 -1.83
N LYS A 254 -12.95 -18.28 -1.40
CA LYS A 254 -13.25 -16.91 -0.98
C LYS A 254 -12.57 -15.90 -1.90
N THR A 255 -12.86 -14.63 -1.72
CA THR A 255 -12.22 -13.55 -2.47
C THR A 255 -11.74 -12.45 -1.53
N ALA A 256 -10.54 -11.93 -1.79
CA ALA A 256 -9.95 -10.85 -0.99
C ALA A 256 -9.91 -9.53 -1.75
N THR A 257 -10.02 -8.42 -0.99
CA THR A 257 -9.89 -7.08 -1.55
C THR A 257 -9.09 -6.17 -0.62
N PHE A 258 -8.27 -5.32 -1.25
CA PHE A 258 -7.58 -4.22 -0.58
C PHE A 258 -8.30 -2.87 -0.76
N MET A 259 -9.59 -2.89 -1.16
CA MET A 259 -10.41 -1.67 -1.16
C MET A 259 -10.45 -1.05 0.24
N PRO A 260 -10.18 0.25 0.38
CA PRO A 260 -10.20 0.91 1.69
C PRO A 260 -11.56 0.91 2.38
N LYS A 261 -12.65 0.93 1.61
CA LYS A 261 -14.01 0.96 2.14
C LYS A 261 -14.96 0.16 1.23
N PRO A 262 -14.97 -1.17 1.31
CA PRO A 262 -15.80 -2.00 0.43
C PRO A 262 -17.29 -1.92 0.75
N TYR A 263 -17.68 -1.60 1.99
CA TYR A 263 -19.08 -1.42 2.40
C TYR A 263 -19.24 -0.33 3.46
N HIS A 264 -20.46 0.16 3.62
CA HIS A 264 -20.83 1.23 4.54
C HIS A 264 -21.13 0.69 5.94
N GLY A 265 -20.97 1.54 6.96
CA GLY A 265 -21.44 1.28 8.34
C GLY A 265 -20.43 0.63 9.27
N ASP A 266 -19.28 0.18 8.78
CA ASP A 266 -18.19 -0.39 9.59
C ASP A 266 -16.85 0.27 9.29
N ASN A 267 -15.77 -0.14 9.95
CA ASN A 267 -14.43 0.39 9.70
C ASN A 267 -13.94 0.06 8.28
N GLY A 268 -13.06 0.90 7.75
CA GLY A 268 -12.34 0.64 6.50
C GLY A 268 -10.92 0.15 6.75
N SER A 269 -10.22 -0.25 5.69
CA SER A 269 -8.85 -0.73 5.73
C SER A 269 -7.84 0.40 5.56
N GLY A 270 -6.90 0.49 6.50
CA GLY A 270 -5.70 1.31 6.42
C GLY A 270 -4.48 0.53 5.93
N MET A 271 -3.46 1.28 5.59
CA MET A 271 -2.10 0.79 5.48
C MET A 271 -1.21 1.76 6.26
N HIS A 272 -1.17 1.59 7.57
CA HIS A 272 -0.32 2.43 8.42
C HIS A 272 1.14 2.17 8.06
N VAL A 273 1.93 3.22 7.90
CA VAL A 273 3.32 3.10 7.45
C VAL A 273 4.26 3.55 8.55
N HIS A 274 4.90 2.60 9.21
CA HIS A 274 5.99 2.84 10.14
C HIS A 274 7.26 3.22 9.37
N GLN A 275 8.01 4.21 9.87
CA GLN A 275 9.17 4.76 9.17
C GLN A 275 10.25 5.16 10.15
N SER A 276 11.51 4.97 9.74
CA SER A 276 12.69 5.51 10.44
C SER A 276 13.87 5.69 9.46
N ILE A 277 14.75 6.66 9.74
CA ILE A 277 15.98 6.87 8.96
C ILE A 277 17.18 6.51 9.83
N TRP A 278 18.16 5.87 9.21
CA TRP A 278 19.39 5.41 9.84
C TRP A 278 20.63 5.91 9.11
N LYS A 279 21.74 6.02 9.85
CA LYS A 279 23.06 6.33 9.32
C LYS A 279 24.14 5.60 10.11
N GLY A 280 24.98 4.84 9.42
CA GLY A 280 26.04 4.06 10.06
C GLY A 280 25.55 3.10 11.13
N GLY A 281 24.39 2.48 10.92
CA GLY A 281 23.76 1.55 11.86
C GLY A 281 23.11 2.19 13.09
N LYS A 282 22.99 3.53 13.12
CA LYS A 282 22.30 4.28 14.19
C LYS A 282 20.97 4.83 13.71
N ASN A 283 19.94 4.67 14.54
CA ASN A 283 18.61 5.24 14.31
C ASN A 283 18.65 6.76 14.58
N LEU A 284 18.41 7.56 13.53
CA LEU A 284 18.41 9.03 13.63
C LEU A 284 17.16 9.59 14.28
N PHE A 285 16.11 8.80 14.45
CA PHE A 285 14.85 9.24 15.06
C PHE A 285 14.90 9.19 16.59
N ALA A 286 15.86 8.46 17.18
CA ALA A 286 16.06 8.42 18.61
C ALA A 286 16.71 9.71 19.13
N GLY A 287 16.18 10.26 20.23
CA GLY A 287 16.67 11.48 20.86
C GLY A 287 16.04 11.73 22.23
N ASN A 288 16.20 12.94 22.73
CA ASN A 288 15.74 13.35 24.07
C ASN A 288 14.53 14.28 24.05
N GLY A 289 13.95 14.53 22.86
CA GLY A 289 12.78 15.38 22.71
C GLY A 289 11.46 14.66 23.04
N TYR A 290 10.35 15.23 22.57
CA TYR A 290 9.01 14.68 22.77
C TYR A 290 8.94 13.20 22.37
N ALA A 291 8.39 12.37 23.26
CA ALA A 291 8.29 10.91 23.09
C ALA A 291 9.61 10.19 22.77
N GLY A 292 10.76 10.77 23.14
CA GLY A 292 12.09 10.22 22.87
C GLY A 292 12.51 10.37 21.40
N LEU A 293 11.96 11.33 20.68
CA LEU A 293 12.36 11.69 19.33
C LEU A 293 13.53 12.69 19.31
N SER A 294 14.29 12.63 18.24
CA SER A 294 15.27 13.64 17.86
C SER A 294 14.61 14.81 17.11
N ASP A 295 15.33 15.93 16.96
CA ASP A 295 14.89 17.03 16.08
C ASP A 295 14.74 16.56 14.63
N VAL A 296 15.59 15.64 14.16
CA VAL A 296 15.50 15.03 12.83
C VAL A 296 14.13 14.36 12.63
N ALA A 297 13.67 13.59 13.62
CA ALA A 297 12.36 12.95 13.55
C ALA A 297 11.21 13.97 13.58
N LEU A 298 11.32 15.04 14.39
CA LEU A 298 10.32 16.10 14.42
C LEU A 298 10.26 16.85 13.09
N TYR A 299 11.38 17.18 12.48
CA TYR A 299 11.40 17.81 11.15
C TYR A 299 10.85 16.87 10.07
N TYR A 300 11.13 15.57 10.15
CA TYR A 300 10.56 14.57 9.27
C TYR A 300 9.01 14.55 9.36
N ILE A 301 8.47 14.55 10.57
CA ILE A 301 7.01 14.68 10.82
C ILE A 301 6.50 16.00 10.24
N GLY A 302 7.21 17.10 10.46
CA GLY A 302 6.84 18.42 9.94
C GLY A 302 6.72 18.45 8.43
N GLY A 303 7.64 17.78 7.71
CA GLY A 303 7.59 17.64 6.26
C GLY A 303 6.38 16.83 5.81
N ILE A 304 6.09 15.69 6.44
CA ILE A 304 4.92 14.88 6.11
C ILE A 304 3.62 15.67 6.35
N ILE A 305 3.48 16.37 7.46
CA ILE A 305 2.28 17.18 7.76
C ILE A 305 2.13 18.33 6.76
N LYS A 306 3.21 19.03 6.43
CA LYS A 306 3.21 20.13 5.44
C LYS A 306 2.69 19.67 4.08
N HIS A 307 3.16 18.52 3.61
CA HIS A 307 2.85 17.99 2.29
C HIS A 307 1.70 16.97 2.29
N ALA A 308 1.03 16.76 3.42
CA ALA A 308 0.05 15.67 3.59
C ALA A 308 -1.07 15.69 2.54
N ARG A 309 -1.56 16.87 2.15
CA ARG A 309 -2.64 17.00 1.16
C ARG A 309 -2.19 16.61 -0.25
N ALA A 310 -0.98 16.97 -0.64
CA ALA A 310 -0.36 16.50 -1.88
C ALA A 310 -0.05 14.99 -1.82
N LEU A 311 0.45 14.52 -0.68
CA LEU A 311 0.71 13.10 -0.44
C LEU A 311 -0.56 12.24 -0.57
N ASN A 312 -1.74 12.77 -0.19
CA ASN A 312 -3.00 12.02 -0.31
C ASN A 312 -3.27 11.51 -1.72
N ALA A 313 -2.86 12.21 -2.77
CA ALA A 313 -3.00 11.72 -4.15
C ALA A 313 -2.28 10.38 -4.37
N ILE A 314 -1.19 10.13 -3.65
CA ILE A 314 -0.34 8.93 -3.79
C ILE A 314 -0.61 7.92 -2.66
N THR A 315 -0.85 8.38 -1.45
CA THR A 315 -1.09 7.52 -0.28
C THR A 315 -2.54 7.03 -0.19
N ASN A 316 -3.47 7.76 -0.80
CA ASN A 316 -4.91 7.50 -0.83
C ASN A 316 -5.44 7.65 -2.26
N PRO A 317 -5.02 6.76 -3.19
CA PRO A 317 -5.06 7.02 -4.63
C PRO A 317 -6.36 6.65 -5.31
N SER A 318 -7.40 6.32 -4.57
CA SER A 318 -8.68 5.91 -5.16
C SER A 318 -9.84 6.80 -4.68
N THR A 319 -10.90 6.88 -5.46
CA THR A 319 -12.15 7.53 -5.02
C THR A 319 -12.75 6.82 -3.79
N ASN A 320 -12.46 5.54 -3.62
CA ASN A 320 -12.87 4.74 -2.46
C ASN A 320 -12.07 5.08 -1.20
N SER A 321 -10.83 5.55 -1.33
CA SER A 321 -9.97 5.98 -0.22
C SER A 321 -10.66 7.03 0.67
N TYR A 322 -11.39 7.96 0.07
CA TYR A 322 -12.06 9.07 0.76
C TYR A 322 -13.40 8.68 1.37
N LYS A 323 -13.88 7.47 1.12
CA LYS A 323 -14.99 6.84 1.86
C LYS A 323 -14.49 6.23 3.20
N ARG A 324 -13.18 5.91 3.28
CA ARG A 324 -12.51 5.54 4.53
C ARG A 324 -12.11 6.78 5.35
N LEU A 325 -11.52 7.79 4.71
CA LEU A 325 -11.02 9.01 5.37
C LEU A 325 -12.17 9.94 5.80
N VAL A 326 -13.03 9.42 6.66
CA VAL A 326 -14.16 10.14 7.27
C VAL A 326 -14.09 10.05 8.79
N PRO A 327 -14.57 11.05 9.56
CA PRO A 327 -14.58 11.00 11.01
C PRO A 327 -15.36 9.78 11.55
N HIS A 328 -15.03 9.32 12.78
CA HIS A 328 -15.74 8.29 13.56
C HIS A 328 -15.56 6.83 13.10
N PHE A 329 -14.69 6.53 12.12
CA PHE A 329 -14.38 5.17 11.68
C PHE A 329 -12.89 4.82 11.86
N GLU A 330 -12.26 5.34 12.91
CA GLU A 330 -10.84 5.14 13.25
C GLU A 330 -9.85 5.56 12.15
N ALA A 331 -10.32 6.32 11.16
CA ALA A 331 -9.48 6.92 10.15
C ALA A 331 -8.99 8.30 10.59
N PRO A 332 -7.68 8.58 10.57
CA PRO A 332 -7.12 9.84 11.04
C PRO A 332 -7.27 10.92 9.97
N VAL A 333 -8.24 11.81 10.15
CA VAL A 333 -8.51 12.92 9.22
C VAL A 333 -7.80 14.22 9.62
N LYS A 334 -7.38 14.38 10.88
CA LYS A 334 -6.72 15.57 11.40
C LYS A 334 -5.22 15.49 11.25
N LEU A 335 -4.62 16.47 10.62
CA LEU A 335 -3.17 16.58 10.41
C LEU A 335 -2.48 17.06 11.67
N ALA A 336 -2.22 16.12 12.55
CA ALA A 336 -1.54 16.32 13.81
C ALA A 336 -0.64 15.12 14.13
N TYR A 337 0.27 15.29 15.07
CA TYR A 337 1.09 14.18 15.58
C TYR A 337 0.92 14.02 17.08
N SER A 338 1.07 12.81 17.58
CA SER A 338 0.97 12.52 19.00
C SER A 338 1.62 11.19 19.38
N SER A 339 2.08 11.11 20.64
CA SER A 339 2.52 9.85 21.25
C SER A 339 1.31 9.05 21.74
N ARG A 340 1.23 7.76 21.36
CA ARG A 340 0.19 6.79 21.77
C ARG A 340 -1.24 7.09 21.31
N ASN A 341 -1.52 8.29 20.78
CA ASN A 341 -2.85 8.71 20.39
C ASN A 341 -3.18 8.25 18.96
N ARG A 342 -4.12 7.35 18.80
CA ARG A 342 -4.53 6.78 17.51
C ARG A 342 -5.43 7.70 16.67
N SER A 343 -5.93 8.80 17.23
CA SER A 343 -6.72 9.80 16.50
C SER A 343 -5.85 10.77 15.67
N ALA A 344 -4.54 10.82 15.92
CA ALA A 344 -3.60 11.64 15.16
C ALA A 344 -3.17 10.95 13.85
N SER A 345 -2.99 11.74 12.78
CA SER A 345 -2.54 11.23 11.48
C SER A 345 -1.08 10.73 11.50
N ILE A 346 -0.26 11.26 12.40
CA ILE A 346 1.09 10.73 12.68
C ILE A 346 1.14 10.31 14.15
N ARG A 347 1.30 9.02 14.39
CA ARG A 347 1.47 8.44 15.72
C ARG A 347 2.93 8.13 16.00
N ILE A 348 3.36 8.34 17.23
CA ILE A 348 4.68 7.90 17.72
C ILE A 348 4.44 6.70 18.62
N PRO A 349 4.74 5.47 18.17
CA PRO A 349 4.59 4.29 19.01
C PRO A 349 5.45 4.36 20.26
N HIS A 350 4.92 3.92 21.40
CA HIS A 350 5.70 3.79 22.61
C HIS A 350 6.63 2.58 22.52
N VAL A 351 7.92 2.80 22.60
CA VAL A 351 8.94 1.74 22.55
C VAL A 351 10.03 2.01 23.59
N MET A 352 10.57 0.95 24.17
CA MET A 352 11.63 1.04 25.17
C MET A 352 13.02 1.22 24.53
N SER A 353 13.25 0.61 23.37
CA SER A 353 14.54 0.64 22.68
C SER A 353 14.66 1.83 21.75
N GLU A 354 15.80 2.53 21.78
CA GLU A 354 16.15 3.56 20.81
C GLU A 354 16.18 3.02 19.36
N LYS A 355 16.60 1.77 19.17
CA LYS A 355 16.60 1.11 17.85
C LYS A 355 15.20 0.96 17.27
N ALA A 356 14.18 0.83 18.12
CA ALA A 356 12.78 0.69 17.70
C ALA A 356 12.07 2.04 17.51
N ARG A 357 12.74 3.17 17.76
CA ARG A 357 12.16 4.50 17.62
C ARG A 357 11.76 4.77 16.18
N ARG A 358 10.48 5.13 15.97
CA ARG A 358 9.91 5.33 14.64
C ARG A 358 8.67 6.21 14.72
N ILE A 359 8.21 6.65 13.59
CA ILE A 359 6.90 7.28 13.42
C ILE A 359 5.97 6.37 12.62
N GLU A 360 4.68 6.59 12.71
CA GLU A 360 3.63 5.87 11.98
C GLU A 360 2.72 6.89 11.28
N ALA A 361 2.76 6.92 9.95
CA ALA A 361 1.78 7.64 9.16
C ALA A 361 0.52 6.79 9.01
N ARG A 362 -0.64 7.28 9.46
CA ARG A 362 -1.86 6.48 9.59
C ARG A 362 -2.91 6.73 8.51
N PHE A 363 -2.77 7.80 7.71
CA PHE A 363 -3.71 8.10 6.63
C PHE A 363 -3.56 7.24 5.37
N PRO A 364 -2.38 6.68 5.00
CA PRO A 364 -2.29 5.82 3.83
C PRO A 364 -3.24 4.63 3.89
N ASP A 365 -3.64 4.12 2.73
CA ASP A 365 -4.47 2.94 2.60
C ASP A 365 -3.88 1.90 1.61
N PRO A 366 -4.36 0.64 1.63
CA PRO A 366 -3.73 -0.44 0.89
C PRO A 366 -3.97 -0.40 -0.63
N MET A 367 -4.75 0.55 -1.16
CA MET A 367 -4.81 0.82 -2.61
C MET A 367 -3.58 1.57 -3.11
N ALA A 368 -2.80 2.16 -2.22
CA ALA A 368 -1.57 2.84 -2.60
C ALA A 368 -0.58 1.88 -3.28
N ASN A 369 0.04 2.39 -4.35
CA ASN A 369 1.23 1.76 -4.92
C ASN A 369 2.36 1.83 -3.89
N PRO A 370 2.87 0.71 -3.36
CA PRO A 370 3.81 0.74 -2.24
C PRO A 370 5.12 1.47 -2.59
N TYR A 371 5.60 1.31 -3.82
CA TYR A 371 6.83 1.99 -4.28
C TYR A 371 6.65 3.50 -4.28
N LEU A 372 5.55 4.01 -4.84
CA LEU A 372 5.25 5.44 -4.89
C LEU A 372 4.93 6.00 -3.52
N CYS A 373 4.15 5.26 -2.72
CA CYS A 373 3.73 5.68 -1.37
C CYS A 373 4.93 5.88 -0.45
N PHE A 374 5.81 4.88 -0.37
CA PHE A 374 6.96 4.96 0.53
C PHE A 374 7.98 6.01 0.04
N SER A 375 8.17 6.12 -1.27
CA SER A 375 9.03 7.14 -1.87
C SER A 375 8.51 8.55 -1.57
N ALA A 376 7.22 8.80 -1.74
CA ALA A 376 6.62 10.11 -1.50
C ALA A 376 6.69 10.51 -0.02
N LEU A 377 6.43 9.57 0.90
CA LEU A 377 6.58 9.80 2.35
C LEU A 377 8.02 10.11 2.72
N LEU A 378 8.99 9.38 2.15
CA LEU A 378 10.42 9.66 2.37
C LEU A 378 10.79 11.05 1.88
N MET A 379 10.39 11.41 0.66
CA MET A 379 10.70 12.72 0.08
C MET A 379 10.10 13.88 0.87
N ALA A 380 8.87 13.74 1.35
CA ALA A 380 8.23 14.73 2.22
C ALA A 380 8.99 14.89 3.56
N GLY A 381 9.37 13.78 4.17
CA GLY A 381 10.16 13.80 5.40
C GLY A 381 11.54 14.42 5.21
N LEU A 382 12.23 14.12 4.11
CA LEU A 382 13.53 14.71 3.77
C LEU A 382 13.43 16.22 3.53
N ASP A 383 12.36 16.70 2.86
CA ASP A 383 12.08 18.13 2.73
C ASP A 383 11.92 18.81 4.09
N GLY A 384 11.23 18.13 5.01
CA GLY A 384 11.07 18.58 6.39
C GLY A 384 12.39 18.72 7.13
N ILE A 385 13.28 17.74 6.99
CA ILE A 385 14.61 17.77 7.62
C ILE A 385 15.49 18.88 7.01
N GLU A 386 15.55 18.95 5.69
CA GLU A 386 16.38 19.94 4.96
C GLU A 386 15.97 21.37 5.30
N ASN A 387 14.67 21.64 5.37
CA ASN A 387 14.12 22.97 5.65
C ASN A 387 13.80 23.20 7.13
N LYS A 388 14.14 22.27 8.02
CA LYS A 388 13.89 22.31 9.47
C LYS A 388 12.42 22.66 9.81
N ILE A 389 11.49 21.99 9.16
CA ILE A 389 10.07 22.22 9.31
C ILE A 389 9.59 21.55 10.60
N HIS A 390 9.38 22.35 11.65
CA HIS A 390 8.86 21.84 12.91
C HIS A 390 7.33 21.61 12.80
N PRO A 391 6.79 20.47 13.28
CA PRO A 391 5.37 20.15 13.13
C PRO A 391 4.43 20.93 14.08
N GLY A 392 4.94 21.82 14.90
CA GLY A 392 4.19 22.51 15.95
C GLY A 392 4.07 21.68 17.22
N GLU A 393 3.07 21.98 18.05
CA GLU A 393 2.80 21.25 19.29
C GLU A 393 2.13 19.92 19.04
N ALA A 394 2.51 18.90 19.82
CA ALA A 394 1.88 17.58 19.76
C ALA A 394 0.43 17.64 20.27
N ALA A 395 -0.46 16.91 19.62
CA ALA A 395 -1.85 16.80 20.06
C ALA A 395 -1.94 15.98 21.37
N THR A 396 -2.62 16.53 22.36
CA THR A 396 -2.82 15.89 23.67
C THR A 396 -4.26 15.42 23.89
N LYS A 397 -5.19 15.85 23.03
CA LYS A 397 -6.63 15.54 23.11
C LYS A 397 -7.01 14.44 22.11
N ASP A 398 -8.15 13.81 22.35
CA ASP A 398 -8.83 12.98 21.37
C ASP A 398 -9.33 13.87 20.22
N LEU A 399 -8.74 13.69 19.02
CA LEU A 399 -9.04 14.50 17.83
C LEU A 399 -10.36 14.11 17.15
N TYR A 400 -10.98 13.00 17.55
CA TYR A 400 -12.30 12.63 17.05
C TYR A 400 -13.45 13.39 17.72
N HIS A 401 -13.20 13.94 18.92
CA HIS A 401 -14.22 14.60 19.75
C HIS A 401 -13.78 16.01 20.18
N LEU A 402 -13.17 16.78 19.28
CA LEU A 402 -12.81 18.17 19.57
C LEU A 402 -14.06 19.07 19.63
N PRO A 403 -14.06 20.10 20.51
CA PRO A 403 -15.05 21.17 20.43
C PRO A 403 -15.02 21.85 19.05
N PRO A 404 -16.17 22.30 18.50
CA PRO A 404 -16.25 22.84 17.15
C PRO A 404 -15.28 23.99 16.84
N GLU A 405 -14.96 24.82 17.84
CA GLU A 405 -14.02 25.93 17.68
C GLU A 405 -12.57 25.47 17.58
N GLU A 406 -12.19 24.40 18.30
CA GLU A 406 -10.88 23.80 18.21
C GLU A 406 -10.75 22.94 16.95
N ASP A 407 -11.82 22.23 16.58
CA ASP A 407 -11.86 21.35 15.41
C ASP A 407 -11.52 22.10 14.11
N LYS A 408 -12.01 23.33 13.96
CA LYS A 408 -11.75 24.21 12.80
C LYS A 408 -10.28 24.64 12.66
N LEU A 409 -9.52 24.61 13.76
CA LEU A 409 -8.12 25.07 13.79
C LEU A 409 -7.13 23.97 13.37
N VAL A 410 -7.54 22.71 13.41
CA VAL A 410 -6.67 21.58 13.04
C VAL A 410 -6.83 21.25 11.55
N PRO A 411 -5.77 21.38 10.74
CA PRO A 411 -5.82 21.05 9.32
C PRO A 411 -6.28 19.59 9.09
N THR A 412 -6.90 19.34 7.94
CA THR A 412 -7.39 18.01 7.58
C THR A 412 -6.74 17.49 6.31
N VAL A 413 -6.71 16.16 6.17
CA VAL A 413 -6.44 15.49 4.90
C VAL A 413 -7.47 15.91 3.84
N CYS A 414 -7.22 15.60 2.58
CA CYS A 414 -8.18 15.83 1.50
C CYS A 414 -9.47 15.02 1.72
N HIS A 415 -10.57 15.50 1.16
CA HIS A 415 -11.90 14.88 1.25
C HIS A 415 -12.31 14.12 0.00
N SER A 416 -11.53 14.26 -1.09
CA SER A 416 -11.79 13.61 -2.37
C SER A 416 -10.49 13.45 -3.16
N LEU A 417 -10.51 12.53 -4.13
CA LEU A 417 -9.34 12.27 -4.97
C LEU A 417 -9.01 13.46 -5.86
N ASP A 418 -10.00 14.11 -6.45
CA ASP A 418 -9.77 15.31 -7.27
C ASP A 418 -9.09 16.42 -6.48
N GLN A 419 -9.54 16.67 -5.25
CA GLN A 419 -8.87 17.63 -4.36
C GLN A 419 -7.41 17.24 -4.11
N ALA A 420 -7.14 15.96 -3.83
CA ALA A 420 -5.78 15.49 -3.60
C ALA A 420 -4.88 15.65 -4.84
N LEU A 421 -5.42 15.38 -6.03
CA LEU A 421 -4.70 15.56 -7.29
C LEU A 421 -4.41 17.05 -7.57
N GLU A 422 -5.35 17.96 -7.27
CA GLU A 422 -5.11 19.41 -7.35
C GLU A 422 -4.02 19.87 -6.37
N GLU A 423 -4.02 19.35 -5.14
CA GLU A 423 -2.97 19.68 -4.16
C GLU A 423 -1.60 19.11 -4.56
N LEU A 424 -1.56 17.93 -5.18
CA LEU A 424 -0.33 17.36 -5.75
C LEU A 424 0.21 18.23 -6.90
N ASP A 425 -0.67 18.74 -7.76
CA ASP A 425 -0.28 19.64 -8.86
C ASP A 425 0.35 20.94 -8.35
N LYS A 426 -0.18 21.50 -7.27
CA LYS A 426 0.33 22.73 -6.64
C LYS A 426 1.60 22.52 -5.83
N ASP A 427 1.75 21.38 -5.16
CA ASP A 427 2.82 21.08 -4.21
C ASP A 427 3.55 19.78 -4.58
N ARG A 428 4.33 19.83 -5.67
CA ARG A 428 5.09 18.68 -6.19
C ARG A 428 6.61 18.82 -6.09
N ALA A 429 7.11 20.01 -5.79
CA ALA A 429 8.54 20.32 -5.83
C ALA A 429 9.38 19.41 -4.90
N PHE A 430 8.85 19.00 -3.75
CA PHE A 430 9.53 18.10 -2.84
C PHE A 430 9.74 16.71 -3.45
N LEU A 431 8.84 16.24 -4.32
CA LEU A 431 8.92 14.93 -4.98
C LEU A 431 9.97 14.91 -6.09
N THR A 432 10.15 16.04 -6.79
CA THR A 432 11.07 16.12 -7.94
C THR A 432 12.52 16.38 -7.56
N LYS A 433 12.80 16.64 -6.29
CA LYS A 433 14.17 16.80 -5.80
C LYS A 433 15.04 15.59 -6.15
N GLY A 434 16.24 15.85 -6.61
CA GLY A 434 17.21 14.81 -6.98
C GLY A 434 16.75 13.93 -8.16
N GLY A 435 15.71 14.32 -8.89
CA GLY A 435 15.16 13.53 -10.00
C GLY A 435 14.46 12.25 -9.56
N VAL A 436 13.95 12.19 -8.31
CA VAL A 436 13.26 11.00 -7.79
C VAL A 436 11.96 10.75 -8.54
N PHE A 437 11.04 11.72 -8.53
CA PHE A 437 9.91 11.79 -9.47
C PHE A 437 10.23 12.79 -10.56
N SER A 438 9.62 12.64 -11.72
CA SER A 438 9.63 13.69 -12.75
C SER A 438 8.28 14.37 -12.86
N ASP A 439 8.26 15.61 -13.35
CA ASP A 439 7.01 16.32 -13.65
C ASP A 439 6.17 15.54 -14.66
N ALA A 440 6.79 14.97 -15.69
CA ALA A 440 6.10 14.16 -16.69
C ALA A 440 5.43 12.91 -16.11
N MET A 441 6.06 12.26 -15.12
CA MET A 441 5.45 11.14 -14.40
C MET A 441 4.26 11.62 -13.56
N LEU A 442 4.39 12.73 -12.85
CA LEU A 442 3.34 13.27 -11.99
C LEU A 442 2.14 13.76 -12.83
N ASP A 443 2.37 14.40 -13.96
CA ASP A 443 1.31 14.82 -14.89
C ASP A 443 0.55 13.59 -15.42
N ALA A 444 1.25 12.56 -15.88
CA ALA A 444 0.63 11.32 -16.35
C ALA A 444 -0.15 10.60 -15.23
N TYR A 445 0.35 10.64 -14.00
CA TYR A 445 -0.36 10.10 -12.85
C TYR A 445 -1.65 10.85 -12.56
N ILE A 446 -1.61 12.18 -12.55
CA ILE A 446 -2.79 13.04 -12.35
C ILE A 446 -3.84 12.77 -13.44
N ASP A 447 -3.44 12.75 -14.71
CA ASP A 447 -4.34 12.48 -15.84
C ASP A 447 -5.00 11.10 -15.70
N LEU A 448 -4.19 10.06 -15.40
CA LEU A 448 -4.68 8.71 -15.21
C LEU A 448 -5.73 8.65 -14.09
N LYS A 449 -5.46 9.27 -12.95
CA LYS A 449 -6.37 9.28 -11.79
C LYS A 449 -7.61 10.15 -12.00
N MET A 450 -7.51 11.23 -12.76
CA MET A 450 -8.68 12.04 -13.14
C MET A 450 -9.69 11.25 -13.98
N THR A 451 -9.26 10.25 -14.75
CA THR A 451 -10.21 9.35 -15.45
C THR A 451 -11.09 8.57 -14.48
N GLU A 452 -10.52 8.12 -13.34
CA GLU A 452 -11.27 7.42 -12.28
C GLU A 452 -12.26 8.37 -11.57
N VAL A 453 -11.82 9.60 -11.26
CA VAL A 453 -12.68 10.65 -10.69
C VAL A 453 -13.87 10.93 -11.60
N ASN A 454 -13.62 11.17 -12.89
CA ASN A 454 -14.67 11.49 -13.85
C ASN A 454 -15.63 10.31 -14.04
N ARG A 455 -15.13 9.07 -14.06
CA ARG A 455 -15.97 7.87 -14.13
C ARG A 455 -16.93 7.80 -12.95
N LEU A 456 -16.46 8.04 -11.73
CA LEU A 456 -17.35 8.05 -10.55
C LEU A 456 -18.35 9.21 -10.61
N ARG A 457 -17.89 10.40 -11.01
CA ARG A 457 -18.70 11.64 -11.02
C ARG A 457 -19.93 11.57 -11.94
N VAL A 458 -19.83 10.84 -13.04
CA VAL A 458 -20.94 10.71 -14.00
C VAL A 458 -21.86 9.50 -13.72
N ASN A 459 -21.47 8.63 -12.79
CA ASN A 459 -22.29 7.46 -12.45
C ASN A 459 -23.23 7.76 -11.28
N VAL A 460 -24.51 7.51 -11.49
CA VAL A 460 -25.55 7.70 -10.47
C VAL A 460 -25.44 6.60 -9.41
N ASN A 461 -25.49 6.97 -8.16
CA ASN A 461 -25.41 6.04 -7.03
C ASN A 461 -26.82 5.76 -6.46
N PRO A 462 -27.17 4.53 -6.11
CA PRO A 462 -28.47 4.21 -5.49
C PRO A 462 -28.86 5.09 -4.30
N VAL A 463 -27.91 5.55 -3.49
CA VAL A 463 -28.21 6.44 -2.35
C VAL A 463 -28.78 7.79 -2.77
N GLU A 464 -28.51 8.26 -4.00
CA GLU A 464 -29.09 9.51 -4.51
C GLU A 464 -30.59 9.38 -4.76
N TYR A 465 -31.06 8.18 -5.17
CA TYR A 465 -32.48 7.89 -5.27
C TYR A 465 -33.18 7.94 -3.91
N ASP A 466 -32.54 7.35 -2.88
CA ASP A 466 -33.07 7.38 -1.51
C ASP A 466 -33.21 8.82 -1.00
N MET A 467 -32.21 9.67 -1.27
CA MET A 467 -32.21 11.05 -0.79
C MET A 467 -33.09 12.01 -1.59
N TYR A 468 -33.21 11.84 -2.93
CA TYR A 468 -33.68 12.91 -3.79
C TYR A 468 -34.85 12.55 -4.72
N PHE A 469 -35.18 11.28 -4.88
CA PHE A 469 -36.15 10.85 -5.91
C PHE A 469 -37.55 11.47 -5.75
N SER A 470 -37.95 11.75 -4.52
CA SER A 470 -39.27 12.30 -4.20
C SER A 470 -39.26 13.77 -3.73
N LEU A 471 -38.16 14.50 -3.93
CA LEU A 471 -38.08 15.94 -3.61
C LEU A 471 -38.68 16.79 -4.72
#